data_751739ee2b67d8ca8a98275d1e0de728
#
_entry.id   751739ee2b67d8ca8a98275d1e0de728
#
_cell.length_a   1.000
_cell.length_b   1.000
_cell.length_c   1.000
_cell.angle_alpha   90.00
_cell.angle_beta   90.00
_cell.angle_gamma   90.00
#
_symmetry.space_group_name_H-M   'P 1'
#
loop_
_entity.id
_entity.type
_entity.pdbx_description
1 polymer ?
#
loop_
_entity_poly.entity_id
_entity_poly.type
_entity_poly.pdbx_seq_one_letter_code
_entity_poly.pdbx_strand_id
1 'polypeptide(L)'
;EPVWAIGVNGKPATKEYAEQIHIVIRETLVELFGEEAGNEIPVLYGGSVNPENAVGLSKMEHIDGLFIGRSAWQADNFNKIIRDVLK
;
A
#
# COMPACT_ATOMS: atom_id res chain seq x y z
N GLU A 1 -3.33 7.05 3.66
CA GLU A 1 -2.16 6.96 4.57
C GLU A 1 -2.54 7.52 5.94
N PRO A 2 -2.26 6.79 7.02
CA PRO A 2 -2.53 7.32 8.36
C PRO A 2 -1.65 8.54 8.66
N VAL A 3 -2.21 9.54 9.32
CA VAL A 3 -1.46 10.76 9.65
C VAL A 3 -0.19 10.45 10.45
N TRP A 4 -0.27 9.47 11.37
CA TRP A 4 0.86 9.10 12.21
C TRP A 4 1.97 8.36 11.45
N ALA A 5 1.73 7.97 10.20
CA ALA A 5 2.72 7.30 9.35
C ALA A 5 3.44 8.26 8.40
N ILE A 6 3.06 9.55 8.41
CA ILE A 6 3.62 10.54 7.49
C ILE A 6 4.90 11.14 8.06
N GLY A 7 5.91 11.34 7.21
CA GLY A 7 7.12 12.06 7.54
C GLY A 7 8.21 11.20 8.15
N VAL A 8 9.34 11.84 8.46
CA VAL A 8 10.54 11.15 8.97
C VAL A 8 10.29 10.49 10.31
N ASN A 9 9.50 11.14 11.16
CA ASN A 9 9.19 10.64 12.50
C ASN A 9 7.88 9.84 12.55
N GLY A 10 7.27 9.61 11.39
CA GLY A 10 6.06 8.80 11.32
C GLY A 10 6.37 7.33 11.56
N LYS A 11 5.38 6.62 12.08
CA LYS A 11 5.50 5.18 12.27
C LYS A 11 4.86 4.48 11.08
N PRO A 12 5.55 3.51 10.46
CA PRO A 12 4.93 2.73 9.39
C PRO A 12 3.68 2.02 9.89
N ALA A 13 2.64 2.00 9.07
CA ALA A 13 1.47 1.19 9.37
C ALA A 13 1.83 -0.29 9.21
N THR A 14 1.25 -1.14 10.04
CA THR A 14 1.44 -2.57 9.85
C THR A 14 0.68 -3.02 8.60
N LYS A 15 1.13 -4.11 7.99
CA LYS A 15 0.44 -4.66 6.82
C LYS A 15 -0.98 -5.11 7.17
N GLU A 16 -1.18 -5.60 8.40
CA GLU A 16 -2.50 -6.01 8.86
C GLU A 16 -3.45 -4.82 8.99
N TYR A 17 -2.96 -3.71 9.54
CA TYR A 17 -3.75 -2.49 9.64
C TYR A 17 -4.10 -1.95 8.24
N ALA A 18 -3.11 -1.88 7.37
CA ALA A 18 -3.32 -1.41 6.00
C ALA A 18 -4.33 -2.29 5.27
N GLU A 19 -4.22 -3.60 5.42
CA GLU A 19 -5.15 -4.53 4.80
C GLU A 19 -6.58 -4.29 5.27
N GLN A 20 -6.78 -4.10 6.58
CA GLN A 20 -8.12 -3.86 7.13
C GLN A 20 -8.74 -2.58 6.58
N ILE A 21 -7.95 -1.52 6.48
CA ILE A 21 -8.44 -0.26 5.90
C ILE A 21 -8.76 -0.45 4.42
N HIS A 22 -7.94 -1.19 3.69
CA HIS A 22 -8.19 -1.47 2.28
C HIS A 22 -9.45 -2.31 2.08
N ILE A 23 -9.76 -3.23 3.00
CA ILE A 23 -11.02 -3.98 2.96
C ILE A 23 -12.20 -3.01 3.07
N VAL A 24 -12.15 -2.07 4.01
CA VAL A 24 -13.21 -1.06 4.17
C VAL A 24 -13.35 -0.21 2.92
N ILE A 25 -12.25 0.22 2.32
CA ILE A 25 -12.26 0.99 1.09
C ILE A 25 -12.91 0.17 -0.03
N ARG A 26 -12.54 -1.10 -0.17
CA ARG A 26 -13.10 -1.97 -1.19
C ARG A 26 -14.61 -2.14 -1.01
N GLU A 27 -15.06 -2.38 0.21
CA GLU A 27 -16.47 -2.51 0.50
C GLU A 27 -17.24 -1.23 0.14
N THR A 28 -16.65 -0.07 0.43
CA THR A 28 -17.26 1.22 0.10
C THR A 28 -17.35 1.40 -1.41
N LEU A 29 -16.30 1.05 -2.16
CA LEU A 29 -16.30 1.13 -3.61
C LEU A 29 -17.37 0.23 -4.23
N VAL A 30 -17.51 -0.98 -3.71
CA VAL A 30 -18.54 -1.90 -4.17
C VAL A 30 -19.94 -1.34 -3.88
N GLU A 31 -20.13 -0.76 -2.71
CA GLU A 31 -21.40 -0.14 -2.35
C GLU A 31 -21.74 1.02 -3.27
N LEU A 32 -20.76 1.86 -3.62
CA LEU A 32 -20.98 3.06 -4.43
C LEU A 32 -21.12 2.76 -5.93
N PHE A 33 -20.35 1.79 -6.45
CA PHE A 33 -20.23 1.57 -7.88
C PHE A 33 -20.69 0.19 -8.35
N GLY A 34 -21.15 -0.65 -7.44
CA GLY A 34 -21.55 -2.02 -7.75
C GLY A 34 -20.41 -3.01 -7.64
N GLU A 35 -20.75 -4.28 -7.57
CA GLU A 35 -19.79 -5.33 -7.30
C GLU A 35 -18.72 -5.43 -8.40
N GLU A 36 -19.13 -5.37 -9.67
CA GLU A 36 -18.19 -5.49 -10.78
C GLU A 36 -17.22 -4.31 -10.83
N ALA A 37 -17.76 -3.09 -10.92
CA ALA A 37 -16.92 -1.89 -11.03
C ALA A 37 -16.13 -1.64 -9.75
N GLY A 38 -16.73 -1.85 -8.59
CA GLY A 38 -16.08 -1.63 -7.31
C GLY A 38 -14.89 -2.56 -7.08
N ASN A 39 -14.94 -3.78 -7.62
CA ASN A 39 -13.84 -4.73 -7.49
C ASN A 39 -12.75 -4.53 -8.53
N GLU A 40 -13.01 -3.79 -9.60
CA GLU A 40 -12.01 -3.53 -10.64
C GLU A 40 -11.15 -2.31 -10.37
N ILE A 41 -11.56 -1.41 -9.50
CA ILE A 41 -10.81 -0.21 -9.18
C ILE A 41 -9.57 -0.57 -8.37
N PRO A 42 -8.34 -0.28 -8.86
CA PRO A 42 -7.14 -0.53 -8.06
C PRO A 42 -7.08 0.39 -6.84
N VAL A 43 -6.69 -0.18 -5.70
CA VAL A 43 -6.50 0.60 -4.47
C VAL A 43 -5.05 0.44 -4.04
N LEU A 44 -4.32 1.55 -4.04
CA LEU A 44 -2.89 1.55 -3.74
C LEU A 44 -2.67 2.01 -2.30
N TYR A 45 -1.68 1.44 -1.65
CA TYR A 45 -1.24 1.91 -0.34
C TYR A 45 -0.13 2.93 -0.51
N GLY A 46 -0.29 4.09 0.11
CA GLY A 46 0.75 5.11 0.23
C GLY A 46 0.98 5.46 1.67
N GLY A 47 2.23 5.61 2.04
CA GLY A 47 2.61 5.93 3.40
C GLY A 47 4.09 5.65 3.59
N SER A 48 4.48 5.21 4.78
CA SER A 48 5.86 4.84 5.04
C SER A 48 6.16 3.47 4.44
N VAL A 49 6.44 3.45 3.14
CA VAL A 49 6.85 2.23 2.43
C VAL A 49 8.37 2.27 2.30
N ASN A 50 9.02 1.19 2.70
CA ASN A 50 10.47 1.05 2.66
C ASN A 50 10.84 -0.38 2.26
N PRO A 51 12.15 -0.68 2.03
CA PRO A 51 12.53 -2.02 1.62
C PRO A 51 12.15 -3.11 2.61
N GLU A 52 12.03 -2.80 3.90
CA GLU A 52 11.70 -3.79 4.92
C GLU A 52 10.22 -4.17 4.92
N ASN A 53 9.31 -3.25 4.57
CA ASN A 53 7.88 -3.53 4.65
C ASN A 53 7.18 -3.69 3.29
N ALA A 54 7.84 -3.34 2.20
CA ALA A 54 7.19 -3.29 0.88
C ALA A 54 6.66 -4.65 0.43
N VAL A 55 7.44 -5.71 0.61
CA VAL A 55 7.02 -7.04 0.17
C VAL A 55 5.79 -7.51 0.93
N GLY A 56 5.80 -7.36 2.25
CA GLY A 56 4.65 -7.75 3.08
C GLY A 56 3.38 -7.00 2.69
N LEU A 57 3.49 -5.70 2.48
CA LEU A 57 2.36 -4.88 2.04
C LEU A 57 1.85 -5.32 0.67
N SER A 58 2.75 -5.55 -0.28
CA SER A 58 2.38 -5.89 -1.65
C SER A 58 1.69 -7.25 -1.77
N LYS A 59 1.88 -8.12 -0.79
CA LYS A 59 1.29 -9.46 -0.82
C LYS A 59 -0.06 -9.55 -0.10
N MET A 60 -0.52 -8.46 0.49
CA MET A 60 -1.84 -8.45 1.11
C MET A 60 -2.93 -8.47 0.04
N GLU A 61 -4.00 -9.22 0.31
CA GLU A 61 -5.03 -9.51 -0.69
C GLU A 61 -5.71 -8.25 -1.22
N HIS A 62 -5.94 -7.25 -0.37
CA HIS A 62 -6.69 -6.06 -0.76
C HIS A 62 -5.81 -4.85 -1.08
N ILE A 63 -4.50 -5.03 -1.09
CA ILE A 63 -3.56 -3.98 -1.50
C ILE A 63 -3.10 -4.29 -2.92
N ASP A 64 -3.55 -3.49 -3.88
CA ASP A 64 -3.29 -3.73 -5.30
C ASP A 64 -1.94 -3.22 -5.77
N GLY A 65 -1.34 -2.31 -5.02
CA GLY A 65 -0.04 -1.77 -5.36
C GLY A 65 0.43 -0.78 -4.32
N LEU A 66 1.61 -0.24 -4.53
CA LEU A 66 2.27 0.67 -3.59
C LEU A 66 2.55 2.00 -4.26
N PHE A 67 2.32 3.08 -3.52
CA PHE A 67 2.72 4.42 -3.90
C PHE A 67 3.89 4.81 -2.99
N ILE A 68 5.09 4.91 -3.56
CA ILE A 68 6.32 5.02 -2.78
C ILE A 68 6.89 6.43 -2.92
N GLY A 69 7.06 7.10 -1.77
CA GLY A 69 7.63 8.44 -1.73
C GLY A 69 9.12 8.43 -1.42
N ARG A 70 9.46 8.64 -0.15
CA ARG A 70 10.84 8.87 0.26
C ARG A 70 11.81 7.77 -0.15
N SER A 71 11.44 6.51 -0.01
CA SER A 71 12.32 5.40 -0.36
C SER A 71 12.62 5.33 -1.86
N ALA A 72 11.76 5.94 -2.70
CA ALA A 72 11.99 5.96 -4.13
C ALA A 72 12.92 7.10 -4.56
N TRP A 73 13.30 8.00 -3.64
CA TRP A 73 14.23 9.08 -3.96
C TRP A 73 15.65 8.58 -4.21
N GLN A 74 15.96 7.39 -3.71
CA GLN A 74 17.26 6.76 -3.96
C GLN A 74 17.06 5.54 -4.85
N ALA A 75 17.76 5.52 -5.98
CA ALA A 75 17.57 4.49 -6.99
C ALA A 75 17.82 3.08 -6.43
N ASP A 76 18.83 2.92 -5.58
CA ASP A 76 19.15 1.60 -5.01
C ASP A 76 18.00 1.06 -4.17
N ASN A 77 17.39 1.90 -3.35
CA ASN A 77 16.25 1.49 -2.52
C ASN A 77 15.04 1.17 -3.39
N PHE A 78 14.76 2.01 -4.38
CA PHE A 78 13.61 1.80 -5.26
C PHE A 78 13.78 0.52 -6.08
N ASN A 79 14.98 0.31 -6.63
CA ASN A 79 15.26 -0.91 -7.40
C ASN A 79 15.16 -2.16 -6.54
N LYS A 80 15.63 -2.10 -5.29
CA LYS A 80 15.50 -3.22 -4.36
C LYS A 80 14.05 -3.55 -4.10
N ILE A 81 13.21 -2.54 -3.86
CA ILE A 81 11.77 -2.75 -3.63
C ILE A 81 11.14 -3.41 -4.85
N ILE A 82 11.43 -2.91 -6.06
CA ILE A 82 10.87 -3.49 -7.28
C ILE A 82 11.27 -4.96 -7.41
N ARG A 83 12.53 -5.29 -7.23
CA ARG A 83 13.01 -6.66 -7.36
C ARG A 83 12.38 -7.57 -6.32
N ASP A 84 12.27 -7.10 -5.08
CA ASP A 84 11.74 -7.93 -3.99
C ASP A 84 10.24 -8.16 -4.15
N VAL A 85 9.49 -7.15 -4.60
CA VAL A 85 8.05 -7.26 -4.83
C VAL A 85 7.74 -8.23 -5.98
N LEU A 86 8.59 -8.24 -7.01
CA LEU A 86 8.37 -9.09 -8.19
C LEU A 86 8.76 -10.55 -7.98
N LYS A 87 9.39 -10.88 -6.87
CA LYS A 87 9.67 -12.29 -6.54
C LYS A 87 8.36 -13.03 -6.24
#